data_b3b9dd35d6abbc79d02dccb49c50618c
#
_entry.id   b3b9dd35d6abbc79d02dccb49c50618c
#
_cell.length_a   1.000
_cell.length_b   1.000
_cell.length_c   1.000
_cell.angle_alpha   90.00
_cell.angle_beta   90.00
_cell.angle_gamma   90.00
#
_symmetry.space_group_name_H-M   'P 1'
#
loop_
_entity.id
_entity.type
_entity.pdbx_description
1 polymer ?
#
loop_
_entity_poly.entity_id
_entity_poly.type
_entity_poly.pdbx_seq_one_letter_code
_entity_poly.pdbx_strand_id
1 'polypeptide(L)'
;MRKFWILILIGLSGAAQAALPVQTWTAQSGAKVLFVESRSIPMLDVNIDFDAGGRYDPADKAGLSDMVSSMLGLGAQDLNEEQIANGFADVGAQRGNHADSDRAGGSLRTLSSKVEREAAVTLFATLLQTPTFPEDVLKREKERSIAALKEAETKPEAIAGIAFSKAMYGAHPYGLSAKPGSVAAISRADIEAFYKANYAARRAVVTLIGDISRPDAEAIAEQLTAKLPAGATPPVIPPVGTPDAVPKLIAHPASQAHILVGAPALKRGDPQYFPLMVGNYILGGGGFVSRLMNEVREKRGLAYSVYSYFMPLKDEGPFQIGLQTKKEQSGEALAIVKSVLADYVAKGPTETELKAAKDNLVGGFPLRIDNNRKILDNLAVIGFYNMPLDYLDTWVANVQKVTVAEIKADFAQRVKPDALASVVVGAP
;
A
#
# COMPACT_ATOMS: atom_id res chain seq x y z
N MET A 1 -55.42 -39.48 24.44
CA MET A 1 -54.77 -38.20 24.27
C MET A 1 -53.28 -38.43 23.96
N ARG A 2 -52.90 -38.44 22.69
CA ARG A 2 -51.53 -38.66 22.21
C ARG A 2 -50.85 -37.27 22.05
N LYS A 3 -49.86 -37.00 22.88
CA LYS A 3 -49.02 -35.76 22.74
C LYS A 3 -47.99 -36.00 21.64
N PHE A 4 -48.12 -35.26 20.54
CA PHE A 4 -47.10 -35.16 19.48
C PHE A 4 -46.03 -34.16 19.96
N TRP A 5 -44.79 -34.60 20.09
CA TRP A 5 -43.62 -33.78 20.26
C TRP A 5 -43.05 -33.48 18.86
N ILE A 6 -43.14 -32.22 18.43
CA ILE A 6 -42.46 -31.75 17.21
C ILE A 6 -41.06 -31.32 17.65
N LEU A 7 -40.05 -32.13 17.27
CA LEU A 7 -38.64 -31.72 17.33
C LEU A 7 -38.37 -30.76 16.17
N ILE A 8 -38.17 -29.46 16.48
CA ILE A 8 -37.64 -28.47 15.54
C ILE A 8 -36.13 -28.66 15.54
N LEU A 9 -35.60 -29.33 14.49
CA LEU A 9 -34.15 -29.26 14.17
C LEU A 9 -33.85 -27.87 13.60
N ILE A 10 -33.31 -26.99 14.43
CA ILE A 10 -32.66 -25.77 13.96
C ILE A 10 -31.32 -26.20 13.36
N GLY A 11 -31.30 -26.37 12.04
CA GLY A 11 -30.06 -26.54 11.28
C GLY A 11 -29.25 -25.23 11.37
N LEU A 12 -28.19 -25.23 12.18
CA LEU A 12 -27.13 -24.26 12.07
C LEU A 12 -26.42 -24.48 10.74
N SER A 13 -26.92 -23.84 9.67
CA SER A 13 -26.17 -23.65 8.44
C SER A 13 -25.09 -22.60 8.75
N GLY A 14 -23.95 -23.05 9.26
CA GLY A 14 -22.74 -22.27 9.19
C GLY A 14 -22.50 -21.96 7.72
N ALA A 15 -22.64 -20.72 7.32
CA ALA A 15 -22.20 -20.26 6.01
C ALA A 15 -20.69 -20.53 5.95
N ALA A 16 -20.31 -21.66 5.37
CA ALA A 16 -18.96 -21.91 4.95
C ALA A 16 -18.65 -20.81 3.93
N GLN A 17 -17.86 -19.84 4.32
CA GLN A 17 -17.34 -18.83 3.40
C GLN A 17 -16.52 -19.62 2.39
N ALA A 18 -17.04 -19.73 1.16
CA ALA A 18 -16.34 -20.47 0.12
C ALA A 18 -14.97 -19.81 -0.09
N ALA A 19 -13.91 -20.61 0.01
CA ALA A 19 -12.56 -20.17 -0.27
C ALA A 19 -12.52 -19.50 -1.65
N LEU A 20 -11.81 -18.39 -1.77
CA LEU A 20 -11.62 -17.74 -3.05
C LEU A 20 -10.79 -18.68 -3.96
N PRO A 21 -11.32 -19.15 -5.10
CA PRO A 21 -10.63 -20.13 -5.95
C PRO A 21 -9.49 -19.45 -6.72
N VAL A 22 -8.44 -19.05 -6.02
CA VAL A 22 -7.28 -18.39 -6.63
C VAL A 22 -6.50 -19.40 -7.45
N GLN A 23 -6.44 -19.17 -8.75
CA GLN A 23 -5.61 -19.91 -9.68
C GLN A 23 -4.30 -19.18 -9.90
N THR A 24 -3.17 -19.89 -9.95
CA THR A 24 -1.86 -19.29 -10.20
C THR A 24 -1.05 -20.11 -11.19
N TRP A 25 -0.21 -19.42 -11.97
CA TRP A 25 0.76 -19.99 -12.89
C TRP A 25 1.85 -18.99 -13.25
N THR A 26 2.85 -19.48 -13.96
CA THR A 26 3.86 -18.62 -14.60
C THR A 26 3.56 -18.55 -16.10
N ALA A 27 3.43 -17.34 -16.64
CA ALA A 27 3.28 -17.09 -18.06
C ALA A 27 4.57 -17.49 -18.84
N GLN A 28 4.49 -17.71 -20.15
CA GLN A 28 5.67 -18.04 -20.98
C GLN A 28 6.73 -16.93 -20.92
N SER A 29 6.30 -15.68 -20.77
CA SER A 29 7.14 -14.52 -20.54
C SER A 29 7.93 -14.55 -19.23
N GLY A 30 7.56 -15.46 -18.30
CA GLY A 30 8.12 -15.56 -16.94
C GLY A 30 7.37 -14.74 -15.88
N ALA A 31 6.32 -14.03 -16.24
CA ALA A 31 5.49 -13.29 -15.28
C ALA A 31 4.67 -14.24 -14.40
N LYS A 32 4.57 -13.93 -13.10
CA LYS A 32 3.66 -14.62 -12.18
C LYS A 32 2.24 -14.14 -12.42
N VAL A 33 1.28 -15.06 -12.46
CA VAL A 33 -0.13 -14.72 -12.67
C VAL A 33 -0.99 -15.27 -11.56
N LEU A 34 -1.93 -14.45 -11.07
CA LEU A 34 -2.99 -14.83 -10.16
C LEU A 34 -4.33 -14.50 -10.82
N PHE A 35 -5.28 -15.42 -10.75
CA PHE A 35 -6.58 -15.25 -11.36
C PHE A 35 -7.70 -15.77 -10.45
N VAL A 36 -8.81 -15.01 -10.40
CA VAL A 36 -10.06 -15.44 -9.81
C VAL A 36 -11.17 -15.27 -10.85
N GLU A 37 -11.82 -16.38 -11.22
CA GLU A 37 -13.03 -16.33 -12.04
C GLU A 37 -14.18 -15.81 -11.19
N SER A 38 -14.84 -14.73 -11.62
CA SER A 38 -15.97 -14.10 -10.95
C SER A 38 -17.01 -13.66 -11.95
N ARG A 39 -18.12 -14.39 -12.01
CA ARG A 39 -19.24 -14.14 -12.94
C ARG A 39 -20.34 -13.25 -12.35
N SER A 40 -20.08 -12.60 -11.22
CA SER A 40 -21.07 -11.78 -10.51
C SER A 40 -21.46 -10.52 -11.29
N ILE A 41 -20.54 -9.97 -12.06
CA ILE A 41 -20.73 -8.81 -12.94
C ILE A 41 -19.97 -9.01 -14.25
N PRO A 42 -20.46 -8.52 -15.41
CA PRO A 42 -19.81 -8.69 -16.71
C PRO A 42 -18.60 -7.75 -16.88
N MET A 43 -17.63 -7.86 -16.00
CA MET A 43 -16.45 -7.02 -15.93
C MET A 43 -15.18 -7.85 -15.81
N LEU A 44 -14.07 -7.28 -16.27
CA LEU A 44 -12.71 -7.74 -16.03
C LEU A 44 -11.91 -6.64 -15.35
N ASP A 45 -11.31 -6.95 -14.23
CA ASP A 45 -10.31 -6.13 -13.55
C ASP A 45 -8.93 -6.79 -13.69
N VAL A 46 -7.94 -6.03 -14.08
CA VAL A 46 -6.54 -6.43 -14.24
C VAL A 46 -5.65 -5.49 -13.47
N ASN A 47 -4.65 -6.03 -12.80
CA ASN A 47 -3.54 -5.28 -12.23
C ASN A 47 -2.22 -5.93 -12.67
N ILE A 48 -1.23 -5.12 -13.01
CA ILE A 48 0.14 -5.59 -13.22
C ILE A 48 1.07 -4.76 -12.34
N ASP A 49 1.80 -5.46 -11.46
CA ASP A 49 2.82 -4.88 -10.59
C ASP A 49 4.21 -5.32 -11.07
N PHE A 50 5.12 -4.38 -11.13
CA PHE A 50 6.54 -4.61 -11.35
C PHE A 50 7.32 -4.30 -10.07
N ASP A 51 8.37 -5.05 -9.79
CA ASP A 51 9.37 -4.70 -8.76
C ASP A 51 10.20 -3.52 -9.26
N ALA A 52 9.56 -2.33 -9.28
CA ALA A 52 10.02 -1.11 -9.94
C ALA A 52 9.68 0.16 -9.12
N GLY A 53 9.58 0.02 -7.80
CA GLY A 53 9.27 1.14 -6.91
C GLY A 53 10.44 2.07 -6.64
N GLY A 54 10.17 3.13 -5.88
CA GLY A 54 11.12 4.19 -5.54
C GLY A 54 12.38 3.73 -4.79
N ARG A 55 12.37 2.49 -4.25
CA ARG A 55 13.57 1.87 -3.67
C ARG A 55 14.75 1.70 -4.66
N TYR A 56 14.46 1.80 -5.95
CA TYR A 56 15.45 1.70 -7.03
C TYR A 56 15.85 3.06 -7.60
N ASP A 57 15.32 4.16 -7.07
CA ASP A 57 15.69 5.49 -7.50
C ASP A 57 17.13 5.82 -7.10
N PRO A 58 17.97 6.36 -8.00
CA PRO A 58 19.21 6.99 -7.62
C PRO A 58 18.95 8.16 -6.66
N ALA A 59 19.81 8.34 -5.67
CA ALA A 59 19.61 9.37 -4.63
C ALA A 59 19.51 10.80 -5.20
N ASP A 60 20.24 11.09 -6.27
CA ASP A 60 20.24 12.37 -6.99
C ASP A 60 19.05 12.52 -7.96
N LYS A 61 18.29 11.43 -8.21
CA LYS A 61 17.12 11.36 -9.08
C LYS A 61 15.91 10.76 -8.37
N ALA A 62 15.78 10.98 -7.07
CA ALA A 62 14.59 10.56 -6.31
C ALA A 62 13.33 11.12 -6.96
N GLY A 63 12.32 10.23 -7.17
CA GLY A 63 11.11 10.47 -7.95
C GLY A 63 11.17 9.92 -9.39
N LEU A 64 12.24 9.20 -9.76
CA LEU A 64 12.37 8.59 -11.09
C LEU A 64 11.32 7.50 -11.33
N SER A 65 11.09 6.61 -10.36
CA SER A 65 10.04 5.58 -10.43
C SER A 65 8.66 6.19 -10.64
N ASP A 66 8.31 7.23 -9.86
CA ASP A 66 7.05 7.97 -10.01
C ASP A 66 6.93 8.62 -11.38
N MET A 67 8.03 9.21 -11.88
CA MET A 67 8.05 9.85 -13.21
C MET A 67 7.85 8.82 -14.32
N VAL A 68 8.51 7.65 -14.26
CA VAL A 68 8.29 6.55 -15.23
C VAL A 68 6.84 6.09 -15.19
N SER A 69 6.28 5.87 -13.99
CA SER A 69 4.88 5.45 -13.83
C SER A 69 3.91 6.50 -14.40
N SER A 70 4.12 7.77 -14.12
CA SER A 70 3.26 8.86 -14.63
C SER A 70 3.33 9.01 -16.15
N MET A 71 4.49 8.76 -16.76
CA MET A 71 4.70 8.83 -18.20
C MET A 71 4.12 7.64 -18.97
N LEU A 72 3.85 6.50 -18.29
CA LEU A 72 3.19 5.36 -18.91
C LEU A 72 1.76 5.74 -19.34
N GLY A 73 1.51 5.66 -20.63
CA GLY A 73 0.23 6.01 -21.23
C GLY A 73 0.07 7.47 -21.64
N LEU A 74 1.17 8.23 -21.67
CA LEU A 74 1.23 9.57 -22.25
C LEU A 74 1.86 9.58 -23.65
N GLY A 75 2.20 8.39 -24.18
CA GLY A 75 2.68 8.13 -25.53
C GLY A 75 3.12 6.67 -25.65
N ALA A 76 2.65 5.97 -26.68
CA ALA A 76 3.02 4.57 -26.95
C ALA A 76 2.90 4.26 -28.43
N GLN A 77 3.91 3.61 -29.03
CA GLN A 77 4.00 3.45 -30.48
C GLN A 77 3.77 4.80 -31.21
N ASP A 78 2.79 4.85 -32.09
CA ASP A 78 2.40 6.04 -32.86
C ASP A 78 1.22 6.80 -32.21
N LEU A 79 0.80 6.39 -30.99
CA LEU A 79 -0.33 6.98 -30.29
C LEU A 79 0.14 8.08 -29.34
N ASN A 80 -0.49 9.24 -29.43
CA ASN A 80 -0.36 10.32 -28.46
C ASN A 80 -1.35 10.15 -27.28
N GLU A 81 -1.22 11.02 -26.28
CA GLU A 81 -2.04 11.00 -25.06
C GLU A 81 -3.55 11.05 -25.34
N GLU A 82 -3.99 11.91 -26.27
CA GLU A 82 -5.41 12.06 -26.63
C GLU A 82 -5.96 10.80 -27.30
N GLN A 83 -5.23 10.23 -28.25
CA GLN A 83 -5.62 8.99 -28.92
C GLN A 83 -5.71 7.82 -27.95
N ILE A 84 -4.78 7.74 -26.98
CA ILE A 84 -4.81 6.75 -25.92
C ILE A 84 -6.03 6.94 -25.02
N ALA A 85 -6.31 8.17 -24.58
CA ALA A 85 -7.45 8.47 -23.73
C ALA A 85 -8.78 8.14 -24.43
N ASN A 86 -8.93 8.55 -25.70
CA ASN A 86 -10.11 8.25 -26.52
C ASN A 86 -10.27 6.74 -26.71
N GLY A 87 -9.19 5.99 -27.01
CA GLY A 87 -9.26 4.55 -27.20
C GLY A 87 -9.78 3.76 -25.99
N PHE A 88 -9.50 4.20 -24.77
CA PHE A 88 -10.12 3.62 -23.57
C PHE A 88 -11.57 4.09 -23.38
N ALA A 89 -11.84 5.37 -23.63
CA ALA A 89 -13.19 5.93 -23.49
C ALA A 89 -14.18 5.28 -24.44
N ASP A 90 -13.80 5.03 -25.70
CA ASP A 90 -14.63 4.44 -26.75
C ASP A 90 -15.15 3.04 -26.38
N VAL A 91 -14.41 2.30 -25.55
CA VAL A 91 -14.80 0.96 -25.06
C VAL A 91 -15.23 0.96 -23.58
N GLY A 92 -15.44 2.14 -22.99
CA GLY A 92 -15.87 2.29 -21.60
C GLY A 92 -14.85 1.72 -20.58
N ALA A 93 -13.59 1.60 -20.95
CA ALA A 93 -12.55 1.08 -20.10
C ALA A 93 -11.92 2.17 -19.22
N GLN A 94 -11.47 1.79 -18.04
CA GLN A 94 -10.75 2.64 -17.09
C GLN A 94 -9.35 2.08 -16.87
N ARG A 95 -8.35 2.93 -16.99
CA ARG A 95 -6.97 2.58 -16.64
C ARG A 95 -6.45 3.44 -15.50
N GLY A 96 -5.48 2.93 -14.77
CA GLY A 96 -4.72 3.67 -13.76
C GLY A 96 -3.26 3.25 -13.76
N ASN A 97 -2.39 4.15 -13.31
CA ASN A 97 -1.00 3.85 -13.00
C ASN A 97 -0.79 4.01 -11.49
N HIS A 98 0.21 3.32 -10.95
CA HIS A 98 0.61 3.48 -9.56
C HIS A 98 2.11 3.27 -9.41
N ALA A 99 2.68 3.90 -8.41
CA ALA A 99 4.01 3.63 -7.91
C ALA A 99 4.02 3.81 -6.38
N ASP A 100 4.82 3.01 -5.71
CA ASP A 100 5.09 3.14 -4.27
C ASP A 100 6.58 2.84 -4.00
N SER A 101 6.96 2.67 -2.75
CA SER A 101 8.35 2.38 -2.40
C SER A 101 8.89 1.09 -3.02
N ASP A 102 8.05 0.05 -3.20
CA ASP A 102 8.48 -1.28 -3.63
C ASP A 102 8.13 -1.59 -5.08
N ARG A 103 7.01 -1.07 -5.59
CA ARG A 103 6.45 -1.46 -6.86
C ARG A 103 5.92 -0.28 -7.65
N ALA A 104 5.86 -0.48 -8.96
CA ALA A 104 5.13 0.38 -9.87
C ALA A 104 4.38 -0.48 -10.88
N GLY A 105 3.33 0.05 -11.48
CA GLY A 105 2.54 -0.71 -12.43
C GLY A 105 1.31 0.00 -12.92
N GLY A 106 0.34 -0.79 -13.38
CA GLY A 106 -0.90 -0.26 -13.89
C GLY A 106 -2.10 -1.17 -13.65
N SER A 107 -3.27 -0.60 -13.77
CA SER A 107 -4.55 -1.31 -13.66
C SER A 107 -5.46 -0.99 -14.84
N LEU A 108 -6.31 -1.95 -15.18
CA LEU A 108 -7.33 -1.85 -16.20
C LEU A 108 -8.63 -2.41 -15.67
N ARG A 109 -9.74 -1.71 -15.87
CA ARG A 109 -11.09 -2.21 -15.71
C ARG A 109 -11.82 -2.06 -17.02
N THR A 110 -12.44 -3.14 -17.50
CA THR A 110 -13.19 -3.15 -18.77
C THR A 110 -14.39 -4.11 -18.68
N LEU A 111 -15.30 -4.03 -19.66
CA LEU A 111 -16.34 -5.04 -19.82
C LEU A 111 -15.72 -6.40 -20.19
N SER A 112 -16.38 -7.49 -19.80
CA SER A 112 -15.93 -8.85 -20.16
C SER A 112 -16.32 -9.26 -21.58
N SER A 113 -17.22 -8.51 -22.24
CA SER A 113 -17.58 -8.71 -23.64
C SER A 113 -16.37 -8.65 -24.55
N LYS A 114 -16.32 -9.53 -25.54
CA LYS A 114 -15.11 -9.80 -26.33
C LYS A 114 -14.54 -8.56 -27.00
N VAL A 115 -15.39 -7.73 -27.62
CA VAL A 115 -14.96 -6.57 -28.40
C VAL A 115 -14.28 -5.52 -27.51
N GLU A 116 -14.93 -5.12 -26.43
CA GLU A 116 -14.43 -4.11 -25.51
C GLU A 116 -13.19 -4.62 -24.76
N ARG A 117 -13.23 -5.87 -24.29
CA ARG A 117 -12.11 -6.52 -23.61
C ARG A 117 -10.86 -6.60 -24.50
N GLU A 118 -10.98 -7.11 -25.73
CA GLU A 118 -9.83 -7.25 -26.62
C GLU A 118 -9.23 -5.88 -26.98
N ALA A 119 -10.07 -4.87 -27.26
CA ALA A 119 -9.60 -3.53 -27.57
C ALA A 119 -8.88 -2.90 -26.35
N ALA A 120 -9.49 -2.94 -25.16
CA ALA A 120 -8.92 -2.38 -23.94
C ALA A 120 -7.60 -3.07 -23.54
N VAL A 121 -7.55 -4.42 -23.58
CA VAL A 121 -6.35 -5.19 -23.25
C VAL A 121 -5.24 -4.93 -24.26
N THR A 122 -5.56 -4.84 -25.55
CA THR A 122 -4.58 -4.55 -26.62
C THR A 122 -3.95 -3.16 -26.40
N LEU A 123 -4.78 -2.16 -26.15
CA LEU A 123 -4.28 -0.82 -25.88
C LEU A 123 -3.44 -0.78 -24.59
N PHE A 124 -3.89 -1.44 -23.52
CA PHE A 124 -3.15 -1.50 -22.27
C PHE A 124 -1.80 -2.23 -22.43
N ALA A 125 -1.76 -3.32 -23.19
CA ALA A 125 -0.53 -4.02 -23.54
C ALA A 125 0.45 -3.12 -24.31
N THR A 126 -0.07 -2.31 -25.24
CA THR A 126 0.72 -1.33 -26.01
C THR A 126 1.37 -0.31 -25.09
N LEU A 127 0.63 0.24 -24.11
CA LEU A 127 1.18 1.18 -23.13
C LEU A 127 2.30 0.58 -22.28
N LEU A 128 2.14 -0.67 -21.87
CA LEU A 128 3.10 -1.36 -21.02
C LEU A 128 4.38 -1.77 -21.77
N GLN A 129 4.28 -2.12 -23.06
CA GLN A 129 5.36 -2.77 -23.79
C GLN A 129 6.10 -1.82 -24.74
N THR A 130 5.47 -0.78 -25.19
CA THR A 130 6.02 0.14 -26.22
C THR A 130 5.85 1.62 -25.86
N PRO A 131 6.11 2.03 -24.59
CA PRO A 131 6.03 3.44 -24.24
C PRO A 131 7.11 4.23 -24.97
N THR A 132 6.78 5.45 -25.41
CA THR A 132 7.69 6.31 -26.20
C THR A 132 8.33 7.41 -25.39
N PHE A 133 7.78 7.75 -24.23
CA PHE A 133 8.27 8.81 -23.33
C PHE A 133 8.60 10.13 -24.09
N PRO A 134 7.61 10.80 -24.71
CA PRO A 134 7.87 11.99 -25.53
C PRO A 134 8.53 13.11 -24.69
N GLU A 135 9.52 13.81 -25.28
CA GLU A 135 10.33 14.80 -24.55
C GLU A 135 9.55 16.03 -24.12
N ASP A 136 8.61 16.49 -24.95
CA ASP A 136 7.71 17.61 -24.64
C ASP A 136 6.74 17.28 -23.50
N VAL A 137 6.22 16.05 -23.49
CA VAL A 137 5.38 15.52 -22.40
C VAL A 137 6.20 15.40 -21.12
N LEU A 138 7.42 14.84 -21.19
CA LEU A 138 8.31 14.76 -20.03
C LEU A 138 8.60 16.14 -19.44
N LYS A 139 8.86 17.13 -20.28
CA LYS A 139 9.08 18.52 -19.82
C LYS A 139 7.86 19.03 -19.04
N ARG A 140 6.66 18.87 -19.59
CA ARG A 140 5.40 19.24 -18.93
C ARG A 140 5.20 18.55 -17.58
N GLU A 141 5.38 17.22 -17.53
CA GLU A 141 5.19 16.44 -16.31
C GLU A 141 6.24 16.79 -15.24
N LYS A 142 7.49 17.07 -15.64
CA LYS A 142 8.51 17.59 -14.71
C LYS A 142 8.12 18.95 -14.12
N GLU A 143 7.68 19.89 -14.97
CA GLU A 143 7.22 21.21 -14.52
C GLU A 143 6.06 21.09 -13.54
N ARG A 144 5.08 20.23 -13.82
CA ARG A 144 3.94 19.93 -12.97
C ARG A 144 4.38 19.32 -11.62
N SER A 145 5.26 18.32 -11.66
CA SER A 145 5.77 17.65 -10.46
C SER A 145 6.59 18.63 -9.59
N ILE A 146 7.46 19.44 -10.20
CA ILE A 146 8.26 20.45 -9.49
C ILE A 146 7.36 21.50 -8.82
N ALA A 147 6.30 21.94 -9.50
CA ALA A 147 5.35 22.88 -8.93
C ALA A 147 4.62 22.28 -7.72
N ALA A 148 4.15 21.03 -7.83
CA ALA A 148 3.52 20.32 -6.73
C ALA A 148 4.46 20.10 -5.52
N LEU A 149 5.73 19.76 -5.77
CA LEU A 149 6.75 19.62 -4.72
C LEU A 149 7.03 20.96 -4.00
N LYS A 150 7.16 22.05 -4.75
CA LYS A 150 7.33 23.40 -4.16
C LYS A 150 6.12 23.80 -3.31
N GLU A 151 4.91 23.49 -3.75
CA GLU A 151 3.71 23.71 -2.94
C GLU A 151 3.72 22.82 -1.67
N ALA A 152 4.10 21.55 -1.79
CA ALA A 152 4.20 20.64 -0.66
C ALA A 152 5.23 21.10 0.39
N GLU A 153 6.32 21.73 -0.03
CA GLU A 153 7.33 22.31 0.88
C GLU A 153 6.79 23.46 1.77
N THR A 154 5.60 23.99 1.48
CA THR A 154 4.91 24.98 2.32
C THR A 154 3.91 24.37 3.30
N LYS A 155 3.63 23.05 3.20
CA LYS A 155 2.62 22.36 4.00
C LYS A 155 3.27 21.62 5.17
N PRO A 156 2.86 21.89 6.42
CA PRO A 156 3.51 21.29 7.59
C PRO A 156 3.42 19.76 7.62
N GLU A 157 2.33 19.18 7.11
CA GLU A 157 2.18 17.71 7.01
C GLU A 157 3.20 17.09 6.04
N ALA A 158 3.45 17.73 4.89
CA ALA A 158 4.42 17.24 3.91
C ALA A 158 5.86 17.38 4.44
N ILE A 159 6.18 18.52 5.07
CA ILE A 159 7.47 18.75 5.74
C ILE A 159 7.69 17.67 6.82
N ALA A 160 6.66 17.40 7.64
CA ALA A 160 6.72 16.38 8.68
C ALA A 160 6.97 14.98 8.09
N GLY A 161 6.26 14.60 7.03
CA GLY A 161 6.43 13.31 6.36
C GLY A 161 7.84 13.10 5.81
N ILE A 162 8.37 14.09 5.10
CA ILE A 162 9.74 14.05 4.54
C ILE A 162 10.79 13.95 5.66
N ALA A 163 10.69 14.80 6.67
CA ALA A 163 11.62 14.78 7.79
C ALA A 163 11.56 13.46 8.59
N PHE A 164 10.35 12.91 8.73
CA PHE A 164 10.11 11.66 9.43
C PHE A 164 10.66 10.45 8.67
N SER A 165 10.39 10.34 7.36
CA SER A 165 10.98 9.28 6.53
C SER A 165 12.51 9.31 6.58
N LYS A 166 13.11 10.49 6.53
CA LYS A 166 14.55 10.67 6.67
C LYS A 166 15.06 10.26 8.04
N ALA A 167 14.34 10.59 9.12
CA ALA A 167 14.70 10.21 10.49
C ALA A 167 14.58 8.71 10.73
N MET A 168 13.55 8.06 10.14
CA MET A 168 13.35 6.61 10.25
C MET A 168 14.38 5.80 9.48
N TYR A 169 14.68 6.19 8.24
CA TYR A 169 15.39 5.32 7.29
C TYR A 169 16.80 5.79 6.93
N GLY A 170 17.18 7.03 7.32
CA GLY A 170 18.53 7.55 7.08
C GLY A 170 18.92 7.55 5.59
N ALA A 171 19.91 6.73 5.23
CA ALA A 171 20.40 6.56 3.86
C ALA A 171 19.71 5.43 3.09
N HIS A 172 18.86 4.64 3.74
CA HIS A 172 18.09 3.59 3.07
C HIS A 172 17.14 4.23 2.04
N PRO A 173 16.87 3.59 0.87
CA PRO A 173 15.98 4.15 -0.15
C PRO A 173 14.60 4.57 0.34
N TYR A 174 14.03 3.91 1.33
CA TYR A 174 12.75 4.34 1.94
C TYR A 174 12.80 5.72 2.63
N GLY A 175 14.00 6.22 2.92
CA GLY A 175 14.22 7.57 3.44
C GLY A 175 14.41 8.64 2.37
N LEU A 176 14.44 8.25 1.10
CA LEU A 176 14.53 9.19 -0.01
C LEU A 176 13.16 9.83 -0.28
N SER A 177 13.18 11.09 -0.61
CA SER A 177 12.00 11.84 -1.05
C SER A 177 12.37 12.67 -2.28
N ALA A 178 11.48 12.70 -3.25
CA ALA A 178 11.63 13.56 -4.41
C ALA A 178 11.73 15.03 -3.99
N LYS A 179 12.56 15.78 -4.70
CA LYS A 179 12.77 17.23 -4.51
C LYS A 179 12.72 17.92 -5.86
N PRO A 180 12.42 19.22 -5.92
CA PRO A 180 12.47 19.96 -7.18
C PRO A 180 13.77 19.73 -7.97
N GLY A 181 14.92 19.70 -7.29
CA GLY A 181 16.23 19.46 -7.92
C GLY A 181 16.42 18.04 -8.45
N SER A 182 15.98 16.99 -7.70
CA SER A 182 16.11 15.61 -8.15
C SER A 182 15.19 15.33 -9.37
N VAL A 183 13.96 15.85 -9.36
CA VAL A 183 13.04 15.74 -10.51
C VAL A 183 13.56 16.52 -11.72
N ALA A 184 14.13 17.72 -11.51
CA ALA A 184 14.75 18.50 -12.59
C ALA A 184 15.92 17.76 -13.25
N ALA A 185 16.67 16.96 -12.50
CA ALA A 185 17.81 16.19 -13.00
C ALA A 185 17.41 14.95 -13.83
N ILE A 186 16.15 14.48 -13.76
CA ILE A 186 15.68 13.32 -14.54
C ILE A 186 15.68 13.66 -16.03
N SER A 187 16.38 12.86 -16.81
CA SER A 187 16.37 12.93 -18.27
C SER A 187 15.49 11.83 -18.89
N ARG A 188 15.14 11.96 -20.15
CA ARG A 188 14.45 10.90 -20.90
C ARG A 188 15.27 9.60 -20.91
N ALA A 189 16.60 9.70 -21.07
CA ALA A 189 17.47 8.55 -21.03
C ALA A 189 17.41 7.79 -19.68
N ASP A 190 17.25 8.50 -18.57
CA ASP A 190 17.04 7.87 -17.24
C ASP A 190 15.73 7.11 -17.18
N ILE A 191 14.64 7.70 -17.69
CA ILE A 191 13.33 7.05 -17.77
C ILE A 191 13.38 5.78 -18.59
N GLU A 192 13.98 5.84 -19.79
CA GLU A 192 14.13 4.68 -20.66
C GLU A 192 15.00 3.59 -20.03
N ALA A 193 16.10 3.98 -19.36
CA ALA A 193 16.97 3.05 -18.67
C ALA A 193 16.26 2.37 -17.48
N PHE A 194 15.54 3.15 -16.68
CA PHE A 194 14.77 2.62 -15.55
C PHE A 194 13.67 1.68 -16.01
N TYR A 195 12.91 2.05 -17.03
CA TYR A 195 11.89 1.20 -17.63
C TYR A 195 12.48 -0.12 -18.12
N LYS A 196 13.52 -0.07 -18.94
CA LYS A 196 14.19 -1.28 -19.48
C LYS A 196 14.75 -2.19 -18.39
N ALA A 197 15.24 -1.63 -17.30
CA ALA A 197 15.80 -2.38 -16.18
C ALA A 197 14.72 -3.04 -15.29
N ASN A 198 13.62 -2.35 -15.02
CA ASN A 198 12.71 -2.69 -13.93
C ASN A 198 11.34 -3.20 -14.39
N TYR A 199 10.82 -2.77 -15.57
CA TYR A 199 9.51 -3.20 -16.08
C TYR A 199 9.64 -4.51 -16.90
N ALA A 200 10.24 -5.54 -16.28
CA ALA A 200 10.54 -6.80 -16.93
C ALA A 200 9.50 -7.87 -16.59
N ALA A 201 9.19 -8.74 -17.56
CA ALA A 201 8.21 -9.82 -17.40
C ALA A 201 8.50 -10.70 -16.17
N ARG A 202 9.75 -11.11 -15.97
CA ARG A 202 10.17 -11.96 -14.82
C ARG A 202 10.05 -11.26 -13.45
N ARG A 203 9.85 -9.96 -13.44
CA ARG A 203 9.62 -9.14 -12.24
C ARG A 203 8.18 -8.66 -12.14
N ALA A 204 7.32 -9.13 -13.05
CA ALA A 204 5.91 -8.76 -13.12
C ALA A 204 5.03 -9.78 -12.39
N VAL A 205 4.01 -9.25 -11.74
CA VAL A 205 2.89 -10.02 -11.21
C VAL A 205 1.62 -9.49 -11.86
N VAL A 206 0.98 -10.33 -12.65
CA VAL A 206 -0.32 -10.04 -13.28
C VAL A 206 -1.42 -10.63 -12.41
N THR A 207 -2.37 -9.82 -12.02
CA THR A 207 -3.51 -10.25 -11.23
C THR A 207 -4.79 -9.94 -12.00
N LEU A 208 -5.68 -10.94 -12.14
CA LEU A 208 -6.93 -10.80 -12.87
C LEU A 208 -8.09 -11.29 -12.00
N ILE A 209 -9.22 -10.61 -12.11
CA ILE A 209 -10.51 -11.08 -11.58
C ILE A 209 -11.63 -10.64 -12.50
N GLY A 210 -12.56 -11.53 -12.81
CA GLY A 210 -13.70 -11.15 -13.63
C GLY A 210 -14.39 -12.30 -14.32
N ASP A 211 -15.36 -11.93 -15.17
CA ASP A 211 -16.18 -12.84 -15.96
C ASP A 211 -15.45 -13.24 -17.26
N ILE A 212 -14.35 -13.96 -17.09
CA ILE A 212 -13.57 -14.58 -18.17
C ILE A 212 -13.20 -16.00 -17.79
N SER A 213 -12.90 -16.83 -18.79
CA SER A 213 -12.40 -18.17 -18.58
C SER A 213 -10.90 -18.18 -18.26
N ARG A 214 -10.41 -19.31 -17.72
CA ARG A 214 -8.97 -19.52 -17.48
C ARG A 214 -8.14 -19.40 -18.78
N PRO A 215 -8.51 -19.98 -19.91
CA PRO A 215 -7.80 -19.77 -21.18
C PRO A 215 -7.74 -18.31 -21.62
N ASP A 216 -8.85 -17.54 -21.43
CA ASP A 216 -8.83 -16.10 -21.72
C ASP A 216 -7.84 -15.36 -20.79
N ALA A 217 -7.80 -15.70 -19.50
CA ALA A 217 -6.87 -15.11 -18.54
C ALA A 217 -5.40 -15.41 -18.89
N GLU A 218 -5.10 -16.62 -19.38
CA GLU A 218 -3.78 -17.00 -19.88
C GLU A 218 -3.39 -16.18 -21.11
N ALA A 219 -4.29 -16.05 -22.08
CA ALA A 219 -4.06 -15.26 -23.29
C ALA A 219 -3.83 -13.78 -22.95
N ILE A 220 -4.61 -13.20 -22.03
CA ILE A 220 -4.45 -11.82 -21.58
C ILE A 220 -3.10 -11.63 -20.89
N ALA A 221 -2.72 -12.51 -19.98
CA ALA A 221 -1.46 -12.42 -19.27
C ALA A 221 -0.25 -12.47 -20.24
N GLU A 222 -0.28 -13.35 -21.23
CA GLU A 222 0.73 -13.39 -22.28
C GLU A 222 0.72 -12.10 -23.12
N GLN A 223 -0.45 -11.62 -23.54
CA GLN A 223 -0.57 -10.40 -24.31
C GLN A 223 0.02 -9.19 -23.58
N LEU A 224 -0.16 -9.10 -22.26
CA LEU A 224 0.36 -8.01 -21.44
C LEU A 224 1.88 -8.08 -21.23
N THR A 225 2.49 -9.26 -21.34
CA THR A 225 3.87 -9.48 -20.85
C THR A 225 4.86 -9.96 -21.90
N ALA A 226 4.41 -10.47 -23.05
CA ALA A 226 5.27 -11.13 -24.06
C ALA A 226 6.38 -10.24 -24.63
N LYS A 227 6.15 -8.92 -24.74
CA LYS A 227 7.12 -7.98 -25.31
C LYS A 227 7.71 -7.02 -24.28
N LEU A 228 7.55 -7.30 -22.99
CA LEU A 228 8.21 -6.54 -21.94
C LEU A 228 9.73 -6.72 -22.01
N PRO A 229 10.50 -5.75 -21.51
CA PRO A 229 11.97 -5.87 -21.44
C PRO A 229 12.44 -7.13 -20.72
N ALA A 230 13.63 -7.59 -21.06
CA ALA A 230 14.27 -8.70 -20.33
C ALA A 230 14.58 -8.34 -18.86
N GLY A 231 14.80 -7.06 -18.60
CA GLY A 231 15.14 -6.51 -17.31
C GLY A 231 16.61 -6.70 -16.94
N ALA A 232 17.04 -5.94 -15.95
CA ALA A 232 18.35 -6.08 -15.34
C ALA A 232 18.26 -6.86 -14.01
N THR A 233 19.38 -7.38 -13.54
CA THR A 233 19.48 -7.88 -12.16
C THR A 233 19.29 -6.70 -11.20
N PRO A 234 18.35 -6.80 -10.25
CA PRO A 234 18.13 -5.71 -9.29
C PRO A 234 19.39 -5.42 -8.48
N PRO A 235 19.67 -4.16 -8.17
CA PRO A 235 20.73 -3.83 -7.22
C PRO A 235 20.38 -4.38 -5.83
N VAL A 236 21.41 -4.70 -5.05
CA VAL A 236 21.24 -5.09 -3.65
C VAL A 236 20.86 -3.85 -2.86
N ILE A 237 19.70 -3.90 -2.22
CA ILE A 237 19.25 -2.83 -1.30
C ILE A 237 19.88 -3.11 0.08
N PRO A 238 20.51 -2.12 0.71
CA PRO A 238 21.06 -2.30 2.04
C PRO A 238 19.94 -2.58 3.07
N PRO A 239 20.24 -3.27 4.17
CA PRO A 239 19.26 -3.48 5.24
C PRO A 239 18.83 -2.14 5.86
N VAL A 240 17.61 -2.10 6.36
CA VAL A 240 17.10 -0.94 7.11
C VAL A 240 17.89 -0.80 8.41
N GLY A 241 18.40 0.41 8.65
CA GLY A 241 19.14 0.75 9.86
C GLY A 241 18.23 1.14 11.04
N THR A 242 18.86 1.50 12.16
CA THR A 242 18.15 2.09 13.30
C THR A 242 17.70 3.51 13.01
N PRO A 243 16.51 3.93 13.49
CA PRO A 243 16.04 5.29 13.30
C PRO A 243 16.87 6.31 14.10
N ASP A 244 16.88 7.55 13.64
CA ASP A 244 17.41 8.67 14.42
C ASP A 244 16.41 9.06 15.52
N ALA A 245 16.69 8.66 16.74
CA ALA A 245 15.83 8.91 17.90
C ALA A 245 15.88 10.36 18.42
N VAL A 246 16.77 11.21 17.90
CA VAL A 246 16.82 12.61 18.27
C VAL A 246 15.60 13.36 17.74
N PRO A 247 14.78 13.98 18.62
CA PRO A 247 13.59 14.69 18.20
C PRO A 247 13.90 15.81 17.20
N LYS A 248 13.19 15.86 16.09
CA LYS A 248 13.29 16.93 15.09
C LYS A 248 12.17 17.93 15.31
N LEU A 249 12.52 19.12 15.78
CA LEU A 249 11.60 20.25 15.94
C LEU A 249 11.81 21.21 14.78
N ILE A 250 10.78 21.39 13.96
CA ILE A 250 10.83 22.25 12.77
C ILE A 250 9.82 23.38 12.96
N ALA A 251 10.34 24.61 12.97
CA ALA A 251 9.51 25.80 13.07
C ALA A 251 8.63 25.96 11.82
N HIS A 252 7.36 26.30 12.00
CA HIS A 252 6.43 26.60 10.91
C HIS A 252 5.38 27.60 11.38
N PRO A 253 4.92 28.53 10.51
CA PRO A 253 3.95 29.57 10.90
C PRO A 253 2.50 29.07 11.11
N ALA A 254 2.19 27.80 10.78
CA ALA A 254 0.87 27.22 10.97
C ALA A 254 0.44 27.27 12.45
N SER A 255 -0.87 27.42 12.67
CA SER A 255 -1.49 27.41 14.00
C SER A 255 -1.55 26.01 14.64
N GLN A 256 -1.37 24.96 13.83
CA GLN A 256 -1.32 23.58 14.29
C GLN A 256 0.07 22.99 14.11
N ALA A 257 0.48 22.19 15.08
CA ALA A 257 1.66 21.34 14.99
C ALA A 257 1.29 19.94 14.46
N HIS A 258 2.11 19.43 13.55
CA HIS A 258 2.05 18.05 13.04
C HIS A 258 3.11 17.23 13.74
N ILE A 259 2.69 16.13 14.34
CA ILE A 259 3.55 15.23 15.14
C ILE A 259 3.53 13.85 14.53
N LEU A 260 4.72 13.32 14.22
CA LEU A 260 4.92 11.95 13.78
C LEU A 260 5.92 11.26 14.70
N VAL A 261 5.60 10.02 15.13
CA VAL A 261 6.45 9.19 15.99
C VAL A 261 6.46 7.77 15.45
N GLY A 262 7.61 7.13 15.34
CA GLY A 262 7.68 5.74 14.88
C GLY A 262 9.07 5.23 14.58
N ALA A 263 9.10 4.01 14.03
CA ALA A 263 10.32 3.32 13.62
C ALA A 263 10.04 2.31 12.51
N PRO A 264 11.04 1.86 11.75
CA PRO A 264 10.93 0.67 10.93
C PRO A 264 10.54 -0.55 11.79
N ALA A 265 9.61 -1.39 11.31
CA ALA A 265 9.05 -2.44 12.15
C ALA A 265 8.83 -3.78 11.44
N LEU A 266 8.09 -3.81 10.32
CA LEU A 266 7.61 -5.05 9.73
C LEU A 266 7.91 -5.17 8.24
N LYS A 267 8.32 -6.38 7.84
CA LYS A 267 8.28 -6.82 6.43
C LYS A 267 6.94 -7.47 6.10
N ARG A 268 6.60 -7.49 4.83
CA ARG A 268 5.50 -8.32 4.36
C ARG A 268 5.80 -9.81 4.60
N GLY A 269 4.77 -10.54 5.04
CA GLY A 269 4.91 -11.94 5.39
C GLY A 269 5.55 -12.22 6.76
N ASP A 270 5.84 -11.19 7.56
CA ASP A 270 6.35 -11.37 8.92
C ASP A 270 5.33 -12.14 9.78
N PRO A 271 5.74 -13.22 10.48
CA PRO A 271 4.85 -14.03 11.31
C PRO A 271 4.21 -13.25 12.46
N GLN A 272 4.82 -12.15 12.90
CA GLN A 272 4.29 -11.28 13.96
C GLN A 272 3.24 -10.28 13.46
N TYR A 273 2.89 -10.34 12.17
CA TYR A 273 1.94 -9.39 11.57
C TYR A 273 0.58 -9.38 12.29
N PHE A 274 -0.03 -10.54 12.53
CA PHE A 274 -1.37 -10.60 13.11
C PHE A 274 -1.43 -10.09 14.56
N PRO A 275 -0.55 -10.50 15.47
CA PRO A 275 -0.50 -9.91 16.81
C PRO A 275 -0.28 -8.41 16.80
N LEU A 276 0.63 -7.91 15.97
CA LEU A 276 0.91 -6.47 15.86
C LEU A 276 -0.25 -5.70 15.23
N MET A 277 -0.91 -6.25 14.20
CA MET A 277 -2.07 -5.63 13.56
C MET A 277 -3.27 -5.54 14.51
N VAL A 278 -3.58 -6.63 15.23
CA VAL A 278 -4.66 -6.63 16.24
C VAL A 278 -4.33 -5.71 17.40
N GLY A 279 -3.09 -5.76 17.90
CA GLY A 279 -2.62 -4.87 18.95
C GLY A 279 -2.64 -3.40 18.55
N ASN A 280 -2.27 -3.10 17.30
CA ASN A 280 -2.34 -1.74 16.78
C ASN A 280 -3.79 -1.24 16.66
N TYR A 281 -4.75 -2.10 16.34
CA TYR A 281 -6.15 -1.72 16.35
C TYR A 281 -6.56 -1.17 17.73
N ILE A 282 -6.11 -1.80 18.80
CA ILE A 282 -6.36 -1.37 20.19
C ILE A 282 -5.60 -0.09 20.53
N LEU A 283 -4.34 0.02 20.10
CA LEU A 283 -3.48 1.18 20.39
C LEU A 283 -4.00 2.46 19.72
N GLY A 284 -4.16 2.47 18.38
CA GLY A 284 -4.50 3.68 17.63
C GLY A 284 -5.20 3.43 16.29
N GLY A 285 -5.30 2.18 15.84
CA GLY A 285 -5.91 1.83 14.54
C GLY A 285 -7.43 1.70 14.58
N GLY A 286 -8.03 1.53 15.76
CA GLY A 286 -9.48 1.34 15.96
C GLY A 286 -10.30 2.63 16.03
N GLY A 287 -9.73 3.79 15.68
CA GLY A 287 -10.41 5.06 15.75
C GLY A 287 -10.83 5.41 17.19
N PHE A 288 -12.07 5.82 17.38
CA PHE A 288 -12.60 6.32 18.68
C PHE A 288 -12.49 5.34 19.85
N VAL A 289 -12.41 4.04 19.59
CA VAL A 289 -12.28 3.03 20.66
C VAL A 289 -10.83 2.73 21.03
N SER A 290 -9.86 3.35 20.37
CA SER A 290 -8.43 3.12 20.62
C SER A 290 -7.92 3.88 21.83
N ARG A 291 -6.84 3.37 22.44
CA ARG A 291 -6.21 4.00 23.62
C ARG A 291 -5.69 5.41 23.33
N LEU A 292 -5.05 5.61 22.18
CA LEU A 292 -4.54 6.93 21.78
C LEU A 292 -5.68 7.95 21.66
N MET A 293 -6.79 7.59 21.01
CA MET A 293 -7.95 8.49 20.91
C MET A 293 -8.52 8.82 22.29
N ASN A 294 -8.67 7.82 23.15
CA ASN A 294 -9.19 8.03 24.51
C ASN A 294 -8.28 8.97 25.32
N GLU A 295 -6.96 8.70 25.34
CA GLU A 295 -6.03 9.48 26.17
C GLU A 295 -5.73 10.87 25.63
N VAL A 296 -5.57 11.02 24.30
CA VAL A 296 -5.16 12.29 23.69
C VAL A 296 -6.36 13.18 23.40
N ARG A 297 -7.46 12.62 22.85
CA ARG A 297 -8.63 13.37 22.45
C ARG A 297 -9.68 13.45 23.55
N GLU A 298 -10.23 12.29 23.96
CA GLU A 298 -11.44 12.29 24.82
C GLU A 298 -11.14 12.84 26.22
N LYS A 299 -10.02 12.47 26.83
CA LYS A 299 -9.66 12.90 28.18
C LYS A 299 -9.01 14.28 28.25
N ARG A 300 -8.27 14.69 27.19
CA ARG A 300 -7.43 15.89 27.27
C ARG A 300 -7.74 16.95 26.21
N GLY A 301 -8.51 16.62 25.17
CA GLY A 301 -8.83 17.55 24.09
C GLY A 301 -7.62 18.06 23.31
N LEU A 302 -6.50 17.32 23.32
CA LEU A 302 -5.25 17.76 22.70
C LEU A 302 -5.25 17.65 21.19
N ALA A 303 -6.02 16.72 20.61
CA ALA A 303 -6.06 16.50 19.17
C ALA A 303 -7.48 16.17 18.71
N TYR A 304 -7.83 16.55 17.47
CA TYR A 304 -9.07 16.09 16.85
C TYR A 304 -8.97 14.62 16.41
N SER A 305 -7.81 14.21 15.94
CA SER A 305 -7.51 12.84 15.52
C SER A 305 -6.11 12.47 15.93
N VAL A 306 -5.94 11.24 16.41
CA VAL A 306 -4.67 10.57 16.62
C VAL A 306 -4.82 9.12 16.17
N TYR A 307 -3.81 8.61 15.48
CA TYR A 307 -3.85 7.28 14.88
C TYR A 307 -2.50 6.59 14.96
N SER A 308 -2.51 5.26 14.84
CA SER A 308 -1.30 4.48 14.60
C SER A 308 -1.54 3.38 13.57
N TYR A 309 -0.48 2.99 12.86
CA TYR A 309 -0.53 1.88 11.92
C TYR A 309 0.84 1.22 11.75
N PHE A 310 0.82 -0.04 11.30
CA PHE A 310 1.94 -0.71 10.67
C PHE A 310 1.70 -0.75 9.16
N MET A 311 2.71 -0.41 8.36
CA MET A 311 2.69 -0.52 6.91
C MET A 311 3.84 -1.43 6.45
N PRO A 312 3.65 -2.76 6.46
CA PRO A 312 4.69 -3.69 6.04
C PRO A 312 5.07 -3.49 4.58
N LEU A 313 6.36 -3.47 4.29
CA LEU A 313 6.95 -3.36 2.96
C LEU A 313 7.86 -4.56 2.67
N LYS A 314 8.60 -4.53 1.58
CA LYS A 314 9.55 -5.60 1.21
C LYS A 314 10.71 -5.69 2.21
N ASP A 315 11.20 -4.54 2.68
CA ASP A 315 12.03 -4.40 3.88
C ASP A 315 11.18 -3.85 5.03
N GLU A 316 11.77 -3.59 6.22
CA GLU A 316 11.03 -3.14 7.38
C GLU A 316 10.30 -1.81 7.09
N GLY A 317 8.99 -1.90 6.82
CA GLY A 317 8.10 -0.75 6.70
C GLY A 317 7.76 -0.14 8.05
N PRO A 318 7.17 1.06 8.09
CA PRO A 318 7.01 1.82 9.32
C PRO A 318 5.94 1.27 10.27
N PHE A 319 6.22 1.35 11.56
CA PHE A 319 5.23 1.65 12.59
C PHE A 319 5.18 3.17 12.76
N GLN A 320 4.01 3.76 12.71
CA GLN A 320 3.83 5.20 12.83
C GLN A 320 2.65 5.57 13.70
N ILE A 321 2.84 6.58 14.54
CA ILE A 321 1.78 7.34 15.21
C ILE A 321 1.77 8.73 14.60
N GLY A 322 0.58 9.27 14.31
CA GLY A 322 0.41 10.62 13.79
C GLY A 322 -0.73 11.35 14.44
N LEU A 323 -0.55 12.66 14.68
CA LEU A 323 -1.59 13.56 15.18
C LEU A 323 -1.32 15.02 14.79
N GLN A 324 -2.38 15.81 14.91
CA GLN A 324 -2.31 17.27 14.82
C GLN A 324 -2.87 17.88 16.09
N THR A 325 -2.20 18.90 16.61
CA THR A 325 -2.59 19.60 17.85
C THR A 325 -2.34 21.10 17.71
N LYS A 326 -2.83 21.88 18.66
CA LYS A 326 -2.46 23.32 18.74
C LYS A 326 -0.96 23.43 18.98
N LYS A 327 -0.34 24.44 18.37
CA LYS A 327 1.11 24.69 18.45
C LYS A 327 1.63 24.67 19.90
N GLU A 328 0.95 25.37 20.78
CA GLU A 328 1.32 25.53 22.19
C GLU A 328 1.19 24.23 23.00
N GLN A 329 0.41 23.27 22.51
CA GLN A 329 0.17 21.97 23.16
C GLN A 329 1.02 20.83 22.60
N SER A 330 1.88 21.12 21.60
CA SER A 330 2.63 20.08 20.88
C SER A 330 3.57 19.27 21.79
N GLY A 331 4.22 19.91 22.74
CA GLY A 331 5.09 19.25 23.72
C GLY A 331 4.31 18.30 24.64
N GLU A 332 3.17 18.75 25.16
CA GLU A 332 2.29 17.92 26.00
C GLU A 332 1.72 16.75 25.21
N ALA A 333 1.21 16.99 24.00
CA ALA A 333 0.65 15.95 23.15
C ALA A 333 1.68 14.86 22.82
N LEU A 334 2.91 15.23 22.47
CA LEU A 334 4.00 14.31 22.22
C LEU A 334 4.35 13.48 23.47
N ALA A 335 4.42 14.12 24.63
CA ALA A 335 4.70 13.44 25.90
C ALA A 335 3.61 12.41 26.24
N ILE A 336 2.33 12.76 26.09
CA ILE A 336 1.21 11.83 26.32
C ILE A 336 1.24 10.66 25.34
N VAL A 337 1.47 10.89 24.04
CA VAL A 337 1.58 9.83 23.03
C VAL A 337 2.70 8.85 23.41
N LYS A 338 3.88 9.36 23.74
CA LYS A 338 5.02 8.52 24.17
C LYS A 338 4.70 7.73 25.45
N SER A 339 4.04 8.34 26.42
CA SER A 339 3.64 7.68 27.66
C SER A 339 2.62 6.57 27.43
N VAL A 340 1.58 6.82 26.60
CA VAL A 340 0.57 5.81 26.23
C VAL A 340 1.22 4.63 25.50
N LEU A 341 2.14 4.90 24.58
CA LEU A 341 2.86 3.85 23.86
C LEU A 341 3.76 3.03 24.79
N ALA A 342 4.53 3.68 25.66
CA ALA A 342 5.41 3.00 26.61
C ALA A 342 4.61 2.10 27.57
N ASP A 343 3.49 2.62 28.07
CA ASP A 343 2.56 1.85 28.91
C ASP A 343 1.95 0.65 28.17
N TYR A 344 1.55 0.85 26.92
CA TYR A 344 1.02 -0.20 26.06
C TYR A 344 2.04 -1.31 25.79
N VAL A 345 3.27 -0.95 25.45
CA VAL A 345 4.36 -1.91 25.22
C VAL A 345 4.69 -2.69 26.50
N ALA A 346 4.71 -2.02 27.66
CA ALA A 346 5.03 -2.66 28.94
C ALA A 346 3.93 -3.60 29.45
N LYS A 347 2.66 -3.20 29.33
CA LYS A 347 1.52 -3.91 29.93
C LYS A 347 0.77 -4.80 28.94
N GLY A 348 0.74 -4.43 27.65
CA GLY A 348 -0.12 -5.03 26.64
C GLY A 348 -1.59 -4.57 26.76
N PRO A 349 -2.47 -5.12 25.92
CA PRO A 349 -3.91 -4.89 26.02
C PRO A 349 -4.53 -5.76 27.13
N THR A 350 -5.77 -5.42 27.50
CA THR A 350 -6.63 -6.27 28.33
C THR A 350 -7.36 -7.31 27.47
N GLU A 351 -7.86 -8.39 28.09
CA GLU A 351 -8.70 -9.39 27.40
C GLU A 351 -9.99 -8.78 26.84
N THR A 352 -10.56 -7.79 27.52
CA THR A 352 -11.76 -7.07 27.06
C THR A 352 -11.47 -6.27 25.79
N GLU A 353 -10.35 -5.55 25.73
CA GLU A 353 -9.93 -4.82 24.54
C GLU A 353 -9.62 -5.78 23.39
N LEU A 354 -8.94 -6.89 23.67
CA LEU A 354 -8.62 -7.91 22.68
C LEU A 354 -9.89 -8.51 22.08
N LYS A 355 -10.87 -8.87 22.92
CA LYS A 355 -12.15 -9.40 22.47
C LYS A 355 -12.86 -8.41 21.56
N ALA A 356 -13.00 -7.15 21.99
CA ALA A 356 -13.66 -6.11 21.19
C ALA A 356 -12.95 -5.84 19.84
N ALA A 357 -11.61 -5.85 19.83
CA ALA A 357 -10.84 -5.69 18.61
C ALA A 357 -11.05 -6.86 17.63
N LYS A 358 -11.02 -8.11 18.12
CA LYS A 358 -11.31 -9.28 17.31
C LYS A 358 -12.71 -9.25 16.74
N ASP A 359 -13.72 -8.97 17.56
CA ASP A 359 -15.12 -8.91 17.13
C ASP A 359 -15.30 -7.90 15.98
N ASN A 360 -14.68 -6.72 16.09
CA ASN A 360 -14.74 -5.70 15.05
C ASN A 360 -13.98 -6.11 13.77
N LEU A 361 -12.74 -6.57 13.91
CA LEU A 361 -11.89 -6.95 12.79
C LEU A 361 -12.51 -8.13 12.01
N VAL A 362 -13.00 -9.15 12.70
CA VAL A 362 -13.64 -10.31 12.10
C VAL A 362 -14.98 -9.93 11.46
N GLY A 363 -15.81 -9.17 12.17
CA GLY A 363 -17.11 -8.71 11.65
C GLY A 363 -16.96 -7.77 10.44
N GLY A 364 -15.88 -6.98 10.39
CA GLY A 364 -15.57 -6.07 9.27
C GLY A 364 -14.86 -6.74 8.09
N PHE A 365 -14.35 -7.97 8.23
CA PHE A 365 -13.56 -8.62 7.20
C PHE A 365 -14.30 -8.79 5.85
N PRO A 366 -15.59 -9.21 5.82
CA PRO A 366 -16.30 -9.34 4.55
C PRO A 366 -16.31 -8.04 3.72
N LEU A 367 -16.33 -6.88 4.36
CA LEU A 367 -16.29 -5.58 3.68
C LEU A 367 -14.92 -5.26 3.03
N ARG A 368 -13.89 -6.07 3.30
CA ARG A 368 -12.56 -5.93 2.68
C ARG A 368 -12.44 -6.70 1.36
N ILE A 369 -13.38 -7.58 1.07
CA ILE A 369 -13.41 -8.46 -0.11
C ILE A 369 -14.81 -8.55 -0.73
N ASP A 370 -15.63 -7.51 -0.59
CA ASP A 370 -17.04 -7.48 -1.00
C ASP A 370 -17.26 -7.20 -2.51
N ASN A 371 -16.18 -6.88 -3.24
CA ASN A 371 -16.23 -6.62 -4.67
C ASN A 371 -14.91 -6.96 -5.37
N ASN A 372 -14.96 -7.10 -6.70
CA ASN A 372 -13.81 -7.49 -7.52
C ASN A 372 -12.60 -6.59 -7.30
N ARG A 373 -12.77 -5.27 -7.19
CA ARG A 373 -11.66 -4.34 -7.00
C ARG A 373 -10.90 -4.62 -5.71
N LYS A 374 -11.62 -4.76 -4.59
CA LYS A 374 -10.99 -5.06 -3.29
C LYS A 374 -10.32 -6.42 -3.27
N ILE A 375 -10.91 -7.43 -3.93
CA ILE A 375 -10.28 -8.74 -4.08
C ILE A 375 -9.00 -8.61 -4.90
N LEU A 376 -9.05 -7.92 -6.04
CA LEU A 376 -7.88 -7.68 -6.91
C LEU A 376 -6.73 -7.00 -6.14
N ASP A 377 -7.04 -5.94 -5.39
CA ASP A 377 -6.04 -5.18 -4.61
C ASP A 377 -5.35 -6.08 -3.57
N ASN A 378 -6.09 -6.96 -2.90
CA ASN A 378 -5.53 -7.95 -1.98
C ASN A 378 -4.68 -8.99 -2.70
N LEU A 379 -5.17 -9.54 -3.84
CA LEU A 379 -4.43 -10.53 -4.62
C LEU A 379 -3.13 -9.96 -5.22
N ALA A 380 -3.15 -8.69 -5.64
CA ALA A 380 -1.94 -8.00 -6.11
C ALA A 380 -0.86 -7.94 -5.02
N VAL A 381 -1.25 -7.61 -3.79
CA VAL A 381 -0.33 -7.65 -2.62
C VAL A 381 0.14 -9.07 -2.34
N ILE A 382 -0.74 -10.06 -2.31
CA ILE A 382 -0.40 -11.47 -2.09
C ILE A 382 0.59 -11.96 -3.15
N GLY A 383 0.31 -11.65 -4.42
CA GLY A 383 1.15 -12.04 -5.55
C GLY A 383 2.53 -11.41 -5.50
N PHE A 384 2.60 -10.08 -5.31
CA PHE A 384 3.84 -9.32 -5.33
C PHE A 384 4.78 -9.66 -4.16
N TYR A 385 4.25 -9.80 -2.96
CA TYR A 385 5.05 -10.14 -1.78
C TYR A 385 5.19 -11.65 -1.52
N ASN A 386 4.75 -12.50 -2.47
CA ASN A 386 4.81 -13.96 -2.35
C ASN A 386 4.17 -14.50 -1.06
N MET A 387 3.05 -13.92 -0.67
CA MET A 387 2.29 -14.38 0.49
C MET A 387 1.54 -15.69 0.16
N PRO A 388 1.13 -16.50 1.17
CA PRO A 388 0.31 -17.67 0.95
C PRO A 388 -0.98 -17.37 0.18
N LEU A 389 -1.35 -18.22 -0.77
CA LEU A 389 -2.55 -17.99 -1.61
C LEU A 389 -3.86 -18.07 -0.80
N ASP A 390 -3.86 -18.82 0.30
CA ASP A 390 -4.95 -18.96 1.27
C ASP A 390 -4.98 -17.83 2.33
N TYR A 391 -4.17 -16.76 2.13
CA TYR A 391 -4.06 -15.66 3.09
C TYR A 391 -5.41 -15.05 3.46
N LEU A 392 -6.29 -14.82 2.47
CA LEU A 392 -7.62 -14.27 2.72
C LEU A 392 -8.54 -15.28 3.42
N ASP A 393 -8.45 -16.56 3.08
CA ASP A 393 -9.26 -17.61 3.67
C ASP A 393 -8.89 -17.86 5.13
N THR A 394 -7.59 -17.73 5.47
CA THR A 394 -7.06 -17.96 6.81
C THR A 394 -7.05 -16.70 7.69
N TRP A 395 -7.31 -15.52 7.11
CA TRP A 395 -7.17 -14.24 7.79
C TRP A 395 -8.00 -14.15 9.08
N VAL A 396 -9.28 -14.51 9.02
CA VAL A 396 -10.19 -14.49 10.18
C VAL A 396 -9.69 -15.43 11.27
N ALA A 397 -9.30 -16.65 10.90
CA ALA A 397 -8.78 -17.64 11.86
C ALA A 397 -7.48 -17.16 12.52
N ASN A 398 -6.60 -16.49 11.77
CA ASN A 398 -5.36 -15.92 12.30
C ASN A 398 -5.64 -14.76 13.28
N VAL A 399 -6.60 -13.88 12.99
CA VAL A 399 -7.04 -12.86 13.95
C VAL A 399 -7.61 -13.47 15.21
N GLN A 400 -8.45 -14.50 15.08
CA GLN A 400 -9.06 -15.18 16.24
C GLN A 400 -8.06 -15.88 17.17
N LYS A 401 -6.95 -16.38 16.63
CA LYS A 401 -5.89 -17.06 17.42
C LYS A 401 -5.04 -16.10 18.28
N VAL A 402 -4.96 -14.82 17.91
CA VAL A 402 -4.10 -13.84 18.60
C VAL A 402 -4.42 -13.77 20.10
N THR A 403 -3.40 -13.75 20.94
CA THR A 403 -3.50 -13.65 22.40
C THR A 403 -2.91 -12.34 22.93
N VAL A 404 -3.31 -11.94 24.15
CA VAL A 404 -2.73 -10.79 24.85
C VAL A 404 -1.21 -10.97 25.05
N ALA A 405 -0.78 -12.21 25.34
CA ALA A 405 0.63 -12.53 25.55
C ALA A 405 1.46 -12.31 24.28
N GLU A 406 0.97 -12.76 23.12
CA GLU A 406 1.63 -12.54 21.82
C GLU A 406 1.71 -11.05 21.48
N ILE A 407 0.60 -10.30 21.61
CA ILE A 407 0.60 -8.86 21.36
C ILE A 407 1.66 -8.16 22.23
N LYS A 408 1.68 -8.45 23.53
CA LYS A 408 2.64 -7.84 24.46
C LYS A 408 4.08 -8.19 24.07
N ALA A 409 4.37 -9.46 23.78
CA ALA A 409 5.71 -9.91 23.43
C ALA A 409 6.19 -9.28 22.12
N ASP A 410 5.35 -9.26 21.09
CA ASP A 410 5.69 -8.76 19.77
C ASP A 410 5.85 -7.24 19.75
N PHE A 411 4.96 -6.50 20.44
CA PHE A 411 5.17 -5.06 20.63
C PHE A 411 6.47 -4.76 21.37
N ALA A 412 6.77 -5.47 22.45
CA ALA A 412 8.02 -5.29 23.19
C ALA A 412 9.26 -5.64 22.35
N GLN A 413 9.14 -6.55 21.39
CA GLN A 413 10.22 -6.90 20.47
C GLN A 413 10.41 -5.84 19.39
N ARG A 414 9.32 -5.39 18.74
CA ARG A 414 9.36 -4.56 17.52
C ARG A 414 9.30 -3.06 17.77
N VAL A 415 8.65 -2.63 18.83
CA VAL A 415 8.48 -1.21 19.14
C VAL A 415 9.27 -0.86 20.39
N LYS A 416 10.33 -0.07 20.23
CA LYS A 416 11.20 0.37 21.31
C LYS A 416 10.89 1.85 21.62
N PRO A 417 10.10 2.18 22.65
CA PRO A 417 9.64 3.54 22.92
C PRO A 417 10.76 4.60 23.01
N ASP A 418 11.95 4.19 23.49
CA ASP A 418 13.11 5.09 23.66
C ASP A 418 13.94 5.26 22.38
N ALA A 419 13.68 4.44 21.34
CA ALA A 419 14.43 4.43 20.08
C ALA A 419 13.58 4.87 18.86
N LEU A 420 12.51 5.61 19.09
CA LEU A 420 11.62 6.06 18.02
C LEU A 420 12.08 7.41 17.45
N ALA A 421 12.08 7.52 16.14
CA ALA A 421 12.11 8.82 15.48
C ALA A 421 10.88 9.64 15.90
N SER A 422 11.05 10.92 16.14
CA SER A 422 9.96 11.85 16.40
C SER A 422 10.20 13.17 15.69
N VAL A 423 9.17 13.65 14.98
CA VAL A 423 9.18 14.91 14.23
C VAL A 423 7.99 15.74 14.65
N VAL A 424 8.24 17.02 14.93
CA VAL A 424 7.21 18.03 15.22
C VAL A 424 7.43 19.20 14.29
N VAL A 425 6.48 19.47 13.41
CA VAL A 425 6.49 20.65 12.55
C VAL A 425 5.44 21.63 13.06
N GLY A 426 5.82 22.90 13.23
CA GLY A 426 4.99 23.91 13.88
C GLY A 426 5.12 23.90 15.42
N ALA A 427 6.26 23.44 15.97
CA ALA A 427 6.59 23.65 17.39
C ALA A 427 6.67 25.14 17.72
N PRO A 428 6.41 25.54 18.99
CA PRO A 428 6.54 26.92 19.44
C PRO A 428 7.89 27.53 19.18
#